data_059cbcc325c074af7a511ffcf2c8a920
#
_entry.id   059cbcc325c074af7a511ffcf2c8a920
#
_cell.length_a   1.000
_cell.length_b   1.000
_cell.length_c   1.000
_cell.angle_alpha   90.00
_cell.angle_beta   90.00
_cell.angle_gamma   90.00
#
_symmetry.space_group_name_H-M   'P 1'
#
loop_
_entity.id
_entity.type
_entity.pdbx_description
1 polymer ?
#
loop_
_entity_poly.entity_id
_entity_poly.type
_entity_poly.pdbx_seq_one_letter_code
_entity_poly.pdbx_strand_id
1 'polypeptide(L)'
;MERLHTMLRDYNLSHIQEQHFVPWAKQFTKHIFPKYWKVVYDILSQFDNSLKVIEIGCGLGDITAILCYLGFSDIISFEKDSKIATLAQEKMRDLFDRKNIIRNDNFPSTEMMQSDLLILVNCAYKDYAQSKQEYKDLMLDYYESAGCPKYFIMEAIDSSYTIPDEEFPLHIRLSRDDVKSIFPNSRIQEWNTYVYPVNSKSKTLYLI
;
A
#
# COMPACT_ATOMS: atom_id res chain seq x y z
N MET A 1 -2.23 4.07 18.25
CA MET A 1 -3.02 3.94 17.01
C MET A 1 -4.23 4.88 16.95
N GLU A 2 -5.07 4.95 17.98
CA GLU A 2 -6.26 5.86 18.02
C GLU A 2 -5.91 7.32 17.73
N ARG A 3 -4.82 7.83 18.35
CA ARG A 3 -4.35 9.20 18.09
C ARG A 3 -3.99 9.43 16.62
N LEU A 4 -3.31 8.49 15.99
CA LEU A 4 -2.98 8.57 14.56
C LEU A 4 -4.25 8.58 13.70
N HIS A 5 -5.21 7.69 14.00
CA HIS A 5 -6.49 7.65 13.29
C HIS A 5 -7.23 8.98 13.38
N THR A 6 -7.36 9.52 14.59
CA THR A 6 -8.02 10.82 14.79
C THR A 6 -7.32 11.91 13.98
N MET A 7 -6.00 11.98 14.03
CA MET A 7 -5.20 12.95 13.30
C MET A 7 -5.41 12.86 11.78
N LEU A 8 -5.34 11.63 11.22
CA LEU A 8 -5.54 11.41 9.78
C LEU A 8 -6.98 11.71 9.34
N ARG A 9 -7.96 11.27 10.13
CA ARG A 9 -9.37 11.54 9.85
C ARG A 9 -9.66 13.05 9.85
N ASP A 10 -9.20 13.76 10.87
CA ASP A 10 -9.48 15.19 11.02
C ASP A 10 -8.77 16.00 9.91
N TYR A 11 -7.55 15.60 9.52
CA TYR A 11 -6.87 16.17 8.36
C TYR A 11 -7.65 15.91 7.07
N ASN A 12 -8.05 14.67 6.80
CA ASN A 12 -8.80 14.32 5.59
C ASN A 12 -10.18 15.00 5.55
N LEU A 13 -10.85 15.19 6.70
CA LEU A 13 -12.10 15.93 6.78
C LEU A 13 -11.92 17.42 6.44
N SER A 14 -10.86 18.05 6.97
CA SER A 14 -10.59 19.47 6.70
C SER A 14 -10.19 19.75 5.25
N HIS A 15 -9.62 18.75 4.55
CA HIS A 15 -9.18 18.87 3.15
C HIS A 15 -10.07 18.10 2.15
N ILE A 16 -11.29 17.73 2.55
CA ILE A 16 -12.17 16.88 1.71
C ILE A 16 -12.57 17.56 0.39
N GLN A 17 -12.61 18.89 0.35
CA GLN A 17 -12.94 19.64 -0.86
C GLN A 17 -11.79 19.58 -1.87
N GLU A 18 -10.54 19.64 -1.42
CA GLU A 18 -9.36 19.53 -2.28
C GLU A 18 -9.19 18.09 -2.80
N GLN A 19 -9.69 17.11 -2.04
CA GLN A 19 -9.63 15.68 -2.36
C GLN A 19 -10.87 15.18 -3.15
N HIS A 20 -11.80 16.05 -3.53
CA HIS A 20 -13.11 15.65 -4.11
C HIS A 20 -13.02 14.82 -5.40
N PHE A 21 -11.94 14.97 -6.16
CA PHE A 21 -11.70 14.22 -7.39
C PHE A 21 -11.15 12.80 -7.14
N VAL A 22 -10.79 12.48 -5.89
CA VAL A 22 -10.33 11.14 -5.49
C VAL A 22 -11.53 10.32 -5.02
N PRO A 23 -12.00 9.31 -5.78
CA PRO A 23 -13.25 8.60 -5.48
C PRO A 23 -13.27 7.93 -4.09
N TRP A 24 -12.11 7.48 -3.62
CA TRP A 24 -11.97 6.79 -2.34
C TRP A 24 -11.66 7.71 -1.15
N ALA A 25 -11.42 9.01 -1.34
CA ALA A 25 -11.03 9.93 -0.25
C ALA A 25 -12.01 9.91 0.94
N LYS A 26 -13.33 9.83 0.67
CA LYS A 26 -14.35 9.79 1.72
C LYS A 26 -14.27 8.59 2.66
N GLN A 27 -13.65 7.48 2.26
CA GLN A 27 -13.51 6.31 3.14
C GLN A 27 -12.60 6.59 4.34
N PHE A 28 -11.63 7.50 4.20
CA PHE A 28 -10.66 7.86 5.23
C PHE A 28 -11.16 8.93 6.21
N THR A 29 -12.38 9.42 6.04
CA THR A 29 -13.04 10.36 6.96
C THR A 29 -13.95 9.68 7.97
N LYS A 30 -14.09 8.35 7.91
CA LYS A 30 -14.97 7.57 8.79
C LYS A 30 -14.39 7.39 10.19
N HIS A 31 -15.26 7.13 11.16
CA HIS A 31 -14.87 6.85 12.54
C HIS A 31 -14.22 5.47 12.73
N ILE A 32 -14.36 4.58 11.76
CA ILE A 32 -13.79 3.23 11.81
C ILE A 32 -12.44 3.25 11.11
N PHE A 33 -11.41 2.82 11.83
CA PHE A 33 -10.06 2.65 11.30
C PHE A 33 -10.08 1.55 10.23
N PRO A 34 -9.63 1.81 8.99
CA PRO A 34 -9.55 0.79 7.96
C PRO A 34 -8.73 -0.41 8.42
N LYS A 35 -9.23 -1.61 8.22
CA LYS A 35 -8.60 -2.83 8.75
C LYS A 35 -7.17 -3.01 8.24
N TYR A 36 -6.91 -2.70 6.96
CA TYR A 36 -5.57 -2.80 6.40
C TYR A 36 -4.59 -1.80 7.02
N TRP A 37 -5.02 -0.58 7.40
CA TRP A 37 -4.17 0.35 8.16
C TRP A 37 -3.75 -0.24 9.50
N LYS A 38 -4.70 -0.91 10.18
CA LYS A 38 -4.41 -1.54 11.46
C LYS A 38 -3.37 -2.64 11.30
N VAL A 39 -3.55 -3.52 10.32
CA VAL A 39 -2.62 -4.61 10.04
C VAL A 39 -1.24 -4.08 9.69
N VAL A 40 -1.16 -3.09 8.80
CA VAL A 40 0.10 -2.44 8.42
C VAL A 40 0.76 -1.77 9.63
N TYR A 41 0.00 -1.04 10.44
CA TYR A 41 0.52 -0.42 11.66
C TYR A 41 1.09 -1.46 12.63
N ASP A 42 0.36 -2.55 12.88
CA ASP A 42 0.77 -3.61 13.81
C ASP A 42 2.05 -4.32 13.30
N ILE A 43 2.21 -4.50 11.99
CA ILE A 43 3.43 -5.06 11.38
C ILE A 43 4.59 -4.06 11.52
N LEU A 44 4.40 -2.83 11.06
CA LEU A 44 5.46 -1.80 11.03
C LEU A 44 5.94 -1.42 12.43
N SER A 45 5.06 -1.48 13.45
CA SER A 45 5.45 -1.21 14.84
C SER A 45 6.45 -2.22 15.42
N GLN A 46 6.67 -3.35 14.75
CA GLN A 46 7.62 -4.40 15.15
C GLN A 46 8.97 -4.26 14.43
N PHE A 47 9.06 -3.37 13.45
CA PHE A 47 10.28 -3.18 12.67
C PHE A 47 11.14 -2.06 13.23
N ASP A 48 12.43 -2.14 12.95
CA ASP A 48 13.37 -1.05 13.20
C ASP A 48 13.03 0.12 12.25
N ASN A 49 12.83 1.30 12.81
CA ASN A 49 12.47 2.50 12.06
C ASN A 49 13.66 3.13 11.30
N SER A 50 14.85 2.54 11.39
CA SER A 50 16.01 2.87 10.57
C SER A 50 15.98 2.19 9.19
N LEU A 51 15.07 1.24 8.96
CA LEU A 51 14.92 0.59 7.66
C LEU A 51 14.61 1.61 6.56
N LYS A 52 15.23 1.41 5.41
CA LYS A 52 14.92 2.15 4.20
C LYS A 52 13.65 1.59 3.55
N VAL A 53 12.64 2.43 3.39
CA VAL A 53 11.30 2.03 2.93
C VAL A 53 10.99 2.60 1.56
N ILE A 54 10.53 1.75 0.65
CA ILE A 54 9.86 2.15 -0.59
C ILE A 54 8.38 1.77 -0.48
N GLU A 55 7.50 2.73 -0.73
CA GLU A 55 6.06 2.53 -0.86
C GLU A 55 5.62 2.81 -2.29
N ILE A 56 4.87 1.88 -2.90
CA ILE A 56 4.36 2.00 -4.27
C ILE A 56 2.88 2.37 -4.22
N GLY A 57 2.49 3.44 -4.95
CA GLY A 57 1.12 3.88 -5.07
C GLY A 57 0.55 4.39 -3.74
N CYS A 58 1.23 5.34 -3.11
CA CYS A 58 0.87 5.83 -1.78
C CYS A 58 -0.49 6.55 -1.72
N GLY A 59 -1.07 6.90 -2.87
CA GLY A 59 -2.33 7.63 -2.94
C GLY A 59 -2.27 8.93 -2.13
N LEU A 60 -3.24 9.14 -1.24
CA LEU A 60 -3.26 10.30 -0.34
C LEU A 60 -2.26 10.21 0.83
N GLY A 61 -1.31 9.26 0.82
CA GLY A 61 -0.23 9.15 1.79
C GLY A 61 -0.64 8.58 3.15
N ASP A 62 -1.68 7.76 3.22
CA ASP A 62 -2.14 7.28 4.53
C ASP A 62 -1.21 6.21 5.14
N ILE A 63 -0.63 5.33 4.33
CA ILE A 63 0.40 4.38 4.80
C ILE A 63 1.72 5.12 5.05
N THR A 64 2.09 6.07 4.18
CA THR A 64 3.24 6.96 4.44
C THR A 64 3.11 7.68 5.80
N ALA A 65 1.89 8.12 6.16
CA ALA A 65 1.62 8.73 7.45
C ALA A 65 1.83 7.77 8.63
N ILE A 66 1.49 6.48 8.46
CA ILE A 66 1.79 5.44 9.46
C ILE A 66 3.30 5.32 9.66
N LEU A 67 4.07 5.27 8.57
CA LEU A 67 5.54 5.22 8.63
C LEU A 67 6.12 6.45 9.37
N CYS A 68 5.68 7.65 8.99
CA CYS A 68 6.11 8.89 9.65
C CYS A 68 5.77 8.90 11.15
N TYR A 69 4.55 8.46 11.51
CA TYR A 69 4.10 8.40 12.91
C TYR A 69 4.92 7.40 13.74
N LEU A 70 5.34 6.29 13.15
CA LEU A 70 6.20 5.28 13.79
C LEU A 70 7.68 5.69 13.82
N GLY A 71 8.04 6.83 13.22
CA GLY A 71 9.38 7.39 13.28
C GLY A 71 10.35 6.87 12.23
N PHE A 72 9.89 6.20 11.17
CA PHE A 72 10.75 5.85 10.05
C PHE A 72 11.37 7.11 9.45
N SER A 73 12.69 7.08 9.22
CA SER A 73 13.45 8.24 8.76
C SER A 73 13.72 8.24 7.27
N ASP A 74 13.93 7.08 6.66
CA ASP A 74 14.27 6.90 5.24
C ASP A 74 13.08 6.32 4.49
N ILE A 75 12.22 7.19 3.94
CA ILE A 75 10.99 6.83 3.26
C ILE A 75 10.98 7.47 1.88
N ILE A 76 10.67 6.68 0.86
CA ILE A 76 10.32 7.16 -0.48
C ILE A 76 9.00 6.51 -0.86
N SER A 77 7.95 7.32 -1.03
CA SER A 77 6.63 6.87 -1.46
C SER A 77 6.33 7.37 -2.87
N PHE A 78 5.93 6.48 -3.77
CA PHE A 78 5.63 6.77 -5.16
C PHE A 78 4.14 6.98 -5.38
N GLU A 79 3.79 8.02 -6.13
CA GLU A 79 2.44 8.27 -6.64
C GLU A 79 2.51 8.88 -8.05
N LYS A 80 1.87 8.22 -9.01
CA LYS A 80 1.94 8.63 -10.43
C LYS A 80 1.08 9.85 -10.75
N ASP A 81 -0.06 10.01 -10.07
CA ASP A 81 -0.92 11.17 -10.26
C ASP A 81 -0.34 12.38 -9.54
N SER A 82 0.01 13.42 -10.30
CA SER A 82 0.68 14.61 -9.76
C SER A 82 -0.16 15.39 -8.75
N LYS A 83 -1.50 15.41 -8.92
CA LYS A 83 -2.40 16.11 -7.99
C LYS A 83 -2.49 15.34 -6.67
N ILE A 84 -2.61 14.01 -6.74
CA ILE A 84 -2.66 13.15 -5.56
C ILE A 84 -1.31 13.20 -4.82
N ALA A 85 -0.19 13.11 -5.54
CA ALA A 85 1.15 13.23 -4.97
C ALA A 85 1.36 14.56 -4.23
N THR A 86 0.87 15.68 -4.81
CA THR A 86 0.93 16.99 -4.17
C THR A 86 0.16 16.99 -2.85
N LEU A 87 -1.09 16.50 -2.83
CA LEU A 87 -1.91 16.43 -1.60
C LEU A 87 -1.28 15.52 -0.55
N ALA A 88 -0.70 14.39 -0.97
CA ALA A 88 0.03 13.50 -0.07
C ALA A 88 1.25 14.20 0.55
N GLN A 89 2.05 14.92 -0.26
CA GLN A 89 3.22 15.66 0.23
C GLN A 89 2.83 16.79 1.20
N GLU A 90 1.74 17.52 0.92
CA GLU A 90 1.20 18.53 1.82
C GLU A 90 0.79 17.91 3.17
N LYS A 91 0.07 16.78 3.15
CA LYS A 91 -0.27 16.04 4.36
C LYS A 91 0.96 15.65 5.17
N MET A 92 2.02 15.15 4.53
CA MET A 92 3.25 14.76 5.21
C MET A 92 3.98 15.97 5.83
N ARG A 93 3.98 17.09 5.12
CA ARG A 93 4.54 18.35 5.64
C ARG A 93 3.75 18.85 6.85
N ASP A 94 2.43 18.90 6.74
CA ASP A 94 1.58 19.55 7.75
C ASP A 94 1.44 18.72 9.03
N LEU A 95 1.41 17.38 8.92
CA LEU A 95 1.27 16.51 10.09
C LEU A 95 2.60 16.08 10.72
N PHE A 96 3.69 16.00 9.94
CA PHE A 96 4.93 15.36 10.37
C PHE A 96 6.19 16.20 10.10
N ASP A 97 6.06 17.40 9.52
CA ASP A 97 7.17 18.24 9.03
C ASP A 97 8.11 17.49 8.06
N ARG A 98 7.56 16.57 7.26
CA ARG A 98 8.32 15.77 6.29
C ARG A 98 8.22 16.37 4.91
N LYS A 99 9.37 16.59 4.26
CA LYS A 99 9.49 17.17 2.93
C LYS A 99 10.15 16.18 1.98
N ASN A 100 9.72 16.19 0.71
CA ASN A 100 10.33 15.43 -0.39
C ASN A 100 10.36 13.90 -0.18
N ILE A 101 9.40 13.34 0.57
CA ILE A 101 9.27 11.90 0.73
C ILE A 101 8.25 11.29 -0.22
N ILE A 102 7.38 12.12 -0.83
CA ILE A 102 6.47 11.69 -1.90
C ILE A 102 7.11 12.01 -3.24
N ARG A 103 7.32 10.99 -4.05
CA ARG A 103 7.87 11.09 -5.39
C ARG A 103 6.76 10.97 -6.42
N ASN A 104 6.54 12.04 -7.20
CA ASN A 104 5.59 11.99 -8.29
C ASN A 104 6.22 11.30 -9.50
N ASP A 105 6.13 9.99 -9.53
CA ASP A 105 6.68 9.14 -10.58
C ASP A 105 5.99 7.76 -10.57
N ASN A 106 6.18 6.99 -11.65
CA ASN A 106 5.86 5.58 -11.68
C ASN A 106 6.96 4.76 -10.99
N PHE A 107 6.57 3.63 -10.40
CA PHE A 107 7.51 2.61 -9.98
C PHE A 107 7.32 1.35 -10.86
N PRO A 108 8.39 0.70 -11.35
CA PRO A 108 9.79 1.04 -11.17
C PRO A 108 10.16 2.38 -11.85
N SER A 109 11.02 3.13 -11.18
CA SER A 109 11.63 4.31 -11.80
C SER A 109 12.81 3.90 -12.68
N THR A 110 13.31 4.84 -13.48
CA THR A 110 14.52 4.60 -14.31
C THR A 110 15.80 4.44 -13.49
N GLU A 111 15.77 4.79 -12.21
CA GLU A 111 16.90 4.67 -11.29
C GLU A 111 16.82 3.33 -10.53
N MET A 112 17.94 2.62 -10.46
CA MET A 112 18.05 1.47 -9.56
C MET A 112 17.92 1.93 -8.11
N MET A 113 16.99 1.32 -7.38
CA MET A 113 16.75 1.64 -5.99
C MET A 113 17.11 0.47 -5.09
N GLN A 114 17.43 0.79 -3.85
CA GLN A 114 17.69 -0.19 -2.81
C GLN A 114 16.84 0.12 -1.60
N SER A 115 16.12 -0.86 -1.09
CA SER A 115 15.33 -0.74 0.13
C SER A 115 15.47 -1.98 1.01
N ASP A 116 15.16 -1.83 2.29
CA ASP A 116 15.05 -2.94 3.24
C ASP A 116 13.62 -3.45 3.33
N LEU A 117 12.65 -2.58 3.05
CA LEU A 117 11.23 -2.84 3.10
C LEU A 117 10.53 -2.23 1.88
N LEU A 118 9.78 -3.06 1.16
CA LEU A 118 8.87 -2.66 0.11
C LEU A 118 7.43 -2.74 0.61
N ILE A 119 6.59 -1.75 0.25
CA ILE A 119 5.17 -1.72 0.59
C ILE A 119 4.35 -1.51 -0.68
N LEU A 120 3.38 -2.40 -0.92
CA LEU A 120 2.40 -2.35 -2.00
C LEU A 120 1.02 -2.66 -1.41
N VAL A 121 0.27 -1.62 -1.04
CA VAL A 121 -1.02 -1.78 -0.37
C VAL A 121 -2.08 -0.96 -1.07
N ASN A 122 -3.18 -1.61 -1.43
CA ASN A 122 -4.35 -1.02 -2.08
C ASN A 122 -4.05 -0.33 -3.42
N CYS A 123 -3.09 -0.85 -4.17
CA CYS A 123 -2.71 -0.34 -5.50
C CYS A 123 -2.30 -1.48 -6.45
N ALA A 124 -1.93 -1.14 -7.71
CA ALA A 124 -1.48 -2.07 -8.75
C ALA A 124 -2.50 -3.18 -9.08
N TYR A 125 -3.74 -2.76 -9.39
CA TYR A 125 -4.81 -3.71 -9.76
C TYR A 125 -4.89 -3.93 -11.30
N LYS A 126 -6.09 -3.99 -11.85
CA LYS A 126 -6.44 -4.50 -13.19
C LYS A 126 -5.68 -3.90 -14.39
N ASP A 127 -5.25 -2.66 -14.30
CA ASP A 127 -4.71 -1.92 -15.45
C ASP A 127 -3.25 -2.28 -15.78
N TYR A 128 -2.63 -3.15 -15.00
CA TYR A 128 -1.19 -3.44 -15.08
C TYR A 128 -0.85 -4.82 -15.63
N ALA A 129 -1.84 -5.69 -15.81
CA ALA A 129 -1.63 -7.04 -16.34
C ALA A 129 -2.87 -7.54 -17.07
N GLN A 130 -2.68 -8.40 -18.06
CA GLN A 130 -3.75 -9.04 -18.85
C GLN A 130 -3.93 -10.52 -18.49
N SER A 131 -2.98 -11.10 -17.77
CA SER A 131 -2.99 -12.49 -17.34
C SER A 131 -2.47 -12.63 -15.91
N LYS A 132 -2.78 -13.77 -15.28
CA LYS A 132 -2.28 -14.08 -13.93
C LYS A 132 -0.75 -14.18 -13.91
N GLN A 133 -0.14 -14.68 -14.97
CA GLN A 133 1.31 -14.77 -15.03
C GLN A 133 1.94 -13.37 -15.12
N GLU A 134 1.44 -12.52 -15.99
CA GLU A 134 1.90 -11.12 -16.07
C GLU A 134 1.74 -10.39 -14.73
N TYR A 135 0.65 -10.65 -13.99
CA TYR A 135 0.47 -10.05 -12.67
C TYR A 135 1.47 -10.56 -11.64
N LYS A 136 1.82 -11.85 -11.69
CA LYS A 136 2.90 -12.43 -10.87
C LYS A 136 4.26 -11.83 -11.23
N ASP A 137 4.55 -11.72 -12.52
CA ASP A 137 5.80 -11.14 -13.03
C ASP A 137 5.93 -9.68 -12.62
N LEU A 138 4.83 -8.92 -12.64
CA LEU A 138 4.79 -7.54 -12.14
C LEU A 138 5.15 -7.45 -10.65
N MET A 139 4.64 -8.36 -9.80
CA MET A 139 4.99 -8.38 -8.38
C MET A 139 6.47 -8.68 -8.15
N LEU A 140 7.02 -9.58 -8.96
CA LEU A 140 8.45 -9.90 -8.93
C LEU A 140 9.29 -8.72 -9.42
N ASP A 141 8.89 -8.06 -10.51
CA ASP A 141 9.57 -6.88 -11.06
C ASP A 141 9.63 -5.73 -10.03
N TYR A 142 8.53 -5.47 -9.32
CA TYR A 142 8.53 -4.51 -8.23
C TYR A 142 9.53 -4.87 -7.12
N TYR A 143 9.57 -6.13 -6.73
CA TYR A 143 10.49 -6.61 -5.71
C TYR A 143 11.96 -6.48 -6.14
N GLU A 144 12.28 -6.89 -7.36
CA GLU A 144 13.63 -6.80 -7.92
C GLU A 144 14.06 -5.34 -8.13
N SER A 145 13.16 -4.50 -8.64
CA SER A 145 13.42 -3.06 -8.85
C SER A 145 13.62 -2.28 -7.56
N ALA A 146 13.09 -2.78 -6.44
CA ALA A 146 13.34 -2.23 -5.10
C ALA A 146 14.65 -2.76 -4.46
N GLY A 147 15.44 -3.54 -5.20
CA GLY A 147 16.72 -4.11 -4.76
C GLY A 147 16.59 -5.40 -3.96
N CYS A 148 15.57 -6.19 -4.19
CA CYS A 148 15.28 -7.44 -3.46
C CYS A 148 15.24 -7.22 -1.94
N PRO A 149 14.33 -6.38 -1.43
CA PRO A 149 14.28 -5.99 -0.03
C PRO A 149 14.09 -7.20 0.89
N LYS A 150 14.58 -7.07 2.13
CA LYS A 150 14.45 -8.11 3.15
C LYS A 150 13.00 -8.41 3.52
N TYR A 151 12.11 -7.40 3.38
CA TYR A 151 10.69 -7.51 3.70
C TYR A 151 9.85 -6.92 2.57
N PHE A 152 8.73 -7.58 2.25
CA PHE A 152 7.75 -7.07 1.33
C PHE A 152 6.35 -7.18 1.96
N ILE A 153 5.69 -6.04 2.19
CA ILE A 153 4.29 -5.95 2.60
C ILE A 153 3.46 -5.75 1.34
N MET A 154 2.71 -6.77 0.93
CA MET A 154 1.92 -6.77 -0.29
C MET A 154 0.45 -7.06 0.01
N GLU A 155 -0.49 -6.23 -0.43
CA GLU A 155 -1.92 -6.54 -0.40
C GLU A 155 -2.37 -7.01 -1.80
N ALA A 156 -3.00 -8.16 -1.87
CA ALA A 156 -3.56 -8.72 -3.09
C ALA A 156 -5.07 -8.95 -2.98
N ILE A 157 -5.76 -8.94 -4.13
CA ILE A 157 -7.13 -9.46 -4.21
C ILE A 157 -7.06 -10.97 -4.02
N ASP A 158 -7.83 -11.49 -3.07
CA ASP A 158 -7.79 -12.92 -2.71
C ASP A 158 -8.47 -13.79 -3.77
N SER A 159 -7.86 -14.92 -4.11
CA SER A 159 -8.41 -15.86 -5.10
C SER A 159 -9.73 -16.52 -4.65
N SER A 160 -10.04 -16.53 -3.36
CA SER A 160 -11.34 -16.99 -2.85
C SER A 160 -12.48 -15.99 -3.10
N TYR A 161 -12.18 -14.77 -3.55
CA TYR A 161 -13.17 -13.83 -4.04
C TYR A 161 -13.65 -14.26 -5.42
N THR A 162 -14.81 -14.92 -5.47
CA THR A 162 -15.34 -15.55 -6.70
C THR A 162 -16.39 -14.70 -7.40
N ILE A 163 -16.79 -13.56 -6.83
CA ILE A 163 -17.81 -12.69 -7.42
C ILE A 163 -17.23 -12.02 -8.67
N PRO A 164 -18.00 -12.00 -9.80
CA PRO A 164 -17.62 -11.21 -10.96
C PRO A 164 -17.47 -9.74 -10.59
N ASP A 165 -16.32 -9.17 -10.90
CA ASP A 165 -15.98 -7.80 -10.54
C ASP A 165 -15.01 -7.23 -11.58
N GLU A 166 -15.42 -6.16 -12.24
CA GLU A 166 -14.61 -5.51 -13.27
C GLU A 166 -13.40 -4.77 -12.71
N GLU A 167 -13.49 -4.33 -11.44
CA GLU A 167 -12.36 -3.71 -10.76
C GLU A 167 -11.35 -4.74 -10.28
N PHE A 168 -11.81 -5.96 -9.97
CA PHE A 168 -11.00 -7.06 -9.46
C PHE A 168 -11.12 -8.31 -10.33
N PRO A 169 -10.70 -8.28 -11.60
CA PRO A 169 -10.81 -9.41 -12.51
C PRO A 169 -10.02 -10.64 -12.03
N LEU A 170 -10.37 -11.83 -12.51
CA LEU A 170 -9.80 -13.09 -12.02
C LEU A 170 -8.27 -13.17 -12.15
N HIS A 171 -7.69 -12.54 -13.14
CA HIS A 171 -6.26 -12.62 -13.42
C HIS A 171 -5.39 -11.87 -12.39
N ILE A 172 -5.94 -10.93 -11.63
CA ILE A 172 -5.20 -10.25 -10.56
C ILE A 172 -5.46 -10.84 -9.17
N ARG A 173 -6.27 -11.91 -9.08
CA ARG A 173 -6.58 -12.57 -7.79
C ARG A 173 -5.51 -13.61 -7.47
N LEU A 174 -4.82 -13.42 -6.35
CA LEU A 174 -3.76 -14.32 -5.91
C LEU A 174 -4.19 -15.15 -4.72
N SER A 175 -3.85 -16.43 -4.76
CA SER A 175 -3.85 -17.32 -3.60
C SER A 175 -2.52 -17.24 -2.85
N ARG A 176 -2.48 -17.81 -1.64
CA ARG A 176 -1.22 -18.01 -0.92
C ARG A 176 -0.21 -18.81 -1.76
N ASP A 177 -0.66 -19.84 -2.50
CA ASP A 177 0.20 -20.66 -3.34
C ASP A 177 0.75 -19.86 -4.53
N ASP A 178 -0.04 -18.94 -5.10
CA ASP A 178 0.45 -18.00 -6.11
C ASP A 178 1.58 -17.14 -5.55
N VAL A 179 1.37 -16.53 -4.37
CA VAL A 179 2.41 -15.72 -3.70
C VAL A 179 3.64 -16.57 -3.38
N LYS A 180 3.45 -17.82 -2.91
CA LYS A 180 4.55 -18.73 -2.66
C LYS A 180 5.32 -19.11 -3.93
N SER A 181 4.64 -19.19 -5.07
CA SER A 181 5.29 -19.44 -6.37
C SER A 181 6.15 -18.27 -6.86
N ILE A 182 5.78 -17.03 -6.51
CA ILE A 182 6.59 -15.83 -6.80
C ILE A 182 7.83 -15.79 -5.87
N PHE A 183 7.64 -16.11 -4.58
CA PHE A 183 8.67 -16.00 -3.54
C PHE A 183 8.92 -17.37 -2.87
N PRO A 184 9.51 -18.36 -3.57
CA PRO A 184 9.54 -19.76 -3.12
C PRO A 184 10.35 -19.98 -1.83
N ASN A 185 11.35 -19.15 -1.59
CA ASN A 185 12.25 -19.28 -0.43
C ASN A 185 11.83 -18.41 0.77
N SER A 186 10.76 -17.64 0.65
CA SER A 186 10.33 -16.71 1.68
C SER A 186 9.41 -17.35 2.71
N ARG A 187 9.47 -16.83 3.94
CA ARG A 187 8.46 -17.09 4.96
C ARG A 187 7.31 -16.11 4.76
N ILE A 188 6.10 -16.62 4.56
CA ILE A 188 4.91 -15.82 4.29
C ILE A 188 3.99 -15.83 5.50
N GLN A 189 3.63 -14.64 5.99
CA GLN A 189 2.53 -14.41 6.93
C GLN A 189 1.39 -13.73 6.20
N GLU A 190 0.13 -13.95 6.63
CA GLU A 190 -1.04 -13.40 5.94
C GLU A 190 -2.11 -12.91 6.89
N TRP A 191 -2.83 -11.86 6.49
CA TRP A 191 -3.98 -11.28 7.20
C TRP A 191 -5.08 -10.89 6.21
N ASN A 192 -6.33 -11.20 6.55
CA ASN A 192 -7.46 -10.68 5.78
C ASN A 192 -7.68 -9.21 6.10
N THR A 193 -7.60 -8.34 5.10
CA THR A 193 -7.76 -6.90 5.26
C THR A 193 -9.14 -6.40 4.86
N TYR A 194 -9.83 -7.10 3.96
CA TYR A 194 -11.19 -6.78 3.56
C TYR A 194 -12.02 -8.06 3.39
N VAL A 195 -13.27 -8.03 3.87
CA VAL A 195 -14.23 -9.13 3.79
C VAL A 195 -15.51 -8.62 3.15
N TYR A 196 -15.74 -9.00 1.88
CA TYR A 196 -16.95 -8.67 1.12
C TYR A 196 -17.23 -9.75 0.06
N PRO A 197 -18.47 -10.24 -0.06
CA PRO A 197 -19.56 -10.08 0.91
C PRO A 197 -19.19 -10.65 2.27
N VAL A 198 -19.96 -10.31 3.32
CA VAL A 198 -19.73 -10.84 4.67
C VAL A 198 -19.61 -12.37 4.59
N ASN A 199 -18.51 -12.93 5.09
CA ASN A 199 -18.09 -14.33 5.05
C ASN A 199 -17.21 -14.78 3.86
N SER A 200 -16.78 -13.88 2.96
CA SER A 200 -15.74 -14.18 1.99
C SER A 200 -14.57 -13.21 2.12
N LYS A 201 -13.37 -13.72 1.83
CA LYS A 201 -12.18 -12.87 1.71
C LYS A 201 -12.25 -12.14 0.38
N SER A 202 -11.90 -10.86 0.35
CA SER A 202 -11.70 -10.17 -0.92
C SER A 202 -10.29 -9.57 -1.05
N LYS A 203 -9.63 -9.29 0.08
CA LYS A 203 -8.23 -8.84 0.09
C LYS A 203 -7.45 -9.53 1.20
N THR A 204 -6.23 -9.92 0.85
CA THR A 204 -5.26 -10.49 1.79
C THR A 204 -3.97 -9.70 1.72
N LEU A 205 -3.46 -9.29 2.89
CA LEU A 205 -2.16 -8.68 3.05
C LEU A 205 -1.16 -9.78 3.43
N TYR A 206 -0.02 -9.77 2.75
CA TYR A 206 1.10 -10.68 2.96
C TYR A 206 2.31 -9.91 3.49
N LEU A 207 3.03 -10.50 4.44
CA LEU A 207 4.40 -10.16 4.78
C LEU A 207 5.29 -11.30 4.30
N ILE A 208 6.21 -10.97 3.42
CA ILE A 208 7.10 -11.86 2.69
C ILE A 208 8.53 -11.57 3.12
#